data_e2405491f0db039d6a302a3d133f2c27
#
_entry.id   e2405491f0db039d6a302a3d133f2c27
#
_cell.length_a   1.000
_cell.length_b   1.000
_cell.length_c   1.000
_cell.angle_alpha   90.00
_cell.angle_beta   90.00
_cell.angle_gamma   90.00
#
_symmetry.space_group_name_H-M   'P 1'
#
loop_
_entity.id
_entity.type
_entity.pdbx_description
1 polymer ?
#
loop_
_entity_poly.entity_id
_entity_poly.type
_entity_poly.pdbx_seq_one_letter_code
_entity_poly.pdbx_strand_id
1 'polypeptide(L)'
;MTVIIAGGGIAGLSLGLTLHQIGVPFRIFEAVQRMRPLGVGINLQPNAVRELFDLGLDAGLDEIGVRTRDYGFYTKKGLEIWTEPRGTWAGYRWPQYSVHRGRLQMLLYETIVSRAGPACLVTGQRAVGFENTADGVRFRLEDASTGKQTSIDGALLVGADGIHSAIRRQMHPDEGEPVWGGAVLWRGTTDARPFLTGASMVLMGHDTQRLVAYPISKPDPT
;
A
#
# COMPACT_ATOMS: atom_id res chain seq x y z
N MET A 1 -2.69 -12.84 24.20
CA MET A 1 -1.93 -11.59 24.01
C MET A 1 -2.19 -11.10 22.60
N THR A 2 -2.51 -9.80 22.38
CA THR A 2 -2.94 -9.26 21.09
C THR A 2 -1.87 -8.34 20.52
N VAL A 3 -1.57 -8.48 19.22
CA VAL A 3 -0.72 -7.54 18.49
C VAL A 3 -1.56 -6.32 18.08
N ILE A 4 -1.06 -5.13 18.37
CA ILE A 4 -1.68 -3.86 17.97
C ILE A 4 -0.98 -3.34 16.72
N ILE A 5 -1.75 -2.94 15.71
CA ILE A 5 -1.23 -2.35 14.48
C ILE A 5 -1.75 -0.91 14.38
N ALA A 6 -0.85 0.04 14.39
CA ALA A 6 -1.18 1.45 14.18
C ALA A 6 -1.14 1.77 12.68
N GLY A 7 -2.31 2.00 12.08
CA GLY A 7 -2.50 2.33 10.67
C GLY A 7 -3.13 1.21 9.83
N GLY A 8 -4.24 1.54 9.13
CA GLY A 8 -4.98 0.69 8.19
C GLY A 8 -4.56 0.92 6.73
N GLY A 9 -3.32 1.32 6.48
CA GLY A 9 -2.73 1.37 5.15
C GLY A 9 -2.38 -0.01 4.60
N ILE A 10 -1.81 -0.07 3.38
CA ILE A 10 -1.40 -1.33 2.75
C ILE A 10 -0.53 -2.16 3.70
N ALA A 11 0.45 -1.56 4.37
CA ALA A 11 1.35 -2.27 5.28
C ALA A 11 0.61 -2.88 6.48
N GLY A 12 -0.24 -2.09 7.17
CA GLY A 12 -0.96 -2.58 8.34
C GLY A 12 -2.01 -3.64 8.01
N LEU A 13 -2.71 -3.48 6.88
CA LEU A 13 -3.69 -4.48 6.40
C LEU A 13 -3.00 -5.77 5.97
N SER A 14 -1.86 -5.70 5.26
CA SER A 14 -1.08 -6.89 4.87
C SER A 14 -0.54 -7.62 6.10
N LEU A 15 -0.01 -6.88 7.09
CA LEU A 15 0.42 -7.48 8.36
C LEU A 15 -0.74 -8.15 9.09
N GLY A 16 -1.92 -7.49 9.14
CA GLY A 16 -3.12 -8.08 9.74
C GLY A 16 -3.52 -9.40 9.08
N LEU A 17 -3.49 -9.47 7.74
CA LEU A 17 -3.76 -10.69 6.98
C LEU A 17 -2.73 -11.79 7.29
N THR A 18 -1.45 -11.45 7.37
CA THR A 18 -0.39 -12.40 7.75
C THR A 18 -0.60 -12.92 9.17
N LEU A 19 -0.89 -12.06 10.14
CA LEU A 19 -1.16 -12.47 11.52
C LEU A 19 -2.40 -13.36 11.62
N HIS A 20 -3.46 -13.04 10.86
CA HIS A 20 -4.64 -13.89 10.76
C HIS A 20 -4.29 -15.29 10.24
N GLN A 21 -3.50 -15.35 9.16
CA GLN A 21 -3.10 -16.62 8.53
C GLN A 21 -2.32 -17.54 9.48
N ILE A 22 -1.47 -16.96 10.33
CA ILE A 22 -0.68 -17.72 11.32
C ILE A 22 -1.37 -17.87 12.69
N GLY A 23 -2.64 -17.45 12.81
CA GLY A 23 -3.44 -17.59 14.03
C GLY A 23 -3.04 -16.68 15.19
N VAL A 24 -2.35 -15.58 14.93
CA VAL A 24 -1.95 -14.58 15.94
C VAL A 24 -3.04 -13.53 16.10
N PRO A 25 -3.62 -13.33 17.31
CA PRO A 25 -4.62 -12.30 17.55
C PRO A 25 -4.06 -10.89 17.33
N PHE A 26 -4.81 -10.05 16.63
CA PHE A 26 -4.41 -8.68 16.32
C PHE A 26 -5.60 -7.71 16.30
N ARG A 27 -5.31 -6.40 16.37
CA ARG A 27 -6.26 -5.31 16.11
C ARG A 27 -5.55 -4.19 15.35
N ILE A 28 -6.23 -3.65 14.34
CA ILE A 28 -5.75 -2.54 13.52
C ILE A 28 -6.50 -1.26 13.93
N PHE A 29 -5.79 -0.15 14.11
CA PHE A 29 -6.38 1.16 14.41
C PHE A 29 -6.02 2.14 13.31
N GLU A 30 -7.03 2.74 12.70
CA GLU A 30 -6.90 3.63 11.54
C GLU A 30 -7.48 5.01 11.85
N ALA A 31 -6.75 6.06 11.49
CA ALA A 31 -7.14 7.44 11.76
C ALA A 31 -8.35 7.92 10.96
N VAL A 32 -8.52 7.44 9.72
CA VAL A 32 -9.68 7.83 8.91
C VAL A 32 -10.96 7.18 9.44
N GLN A 33 -12.05 7.92 9.42
CA GLN A 33 -13.35 7.40 9.85
C GLN A 33 -13.95 6.39 8.87
N ARG A 34 -13.63 6.53 7.58
CA ARG A 34 -14.12 5.65 6.52
C ARG A 34 -13.04 5.36 5.49
N MET A 35 -12.78 4.08 5.28
CA MET A 35 -11.89 3.62 4.21
C MET A 35 -12.48 3.97 2.83
N ARG A 36 -11.64 4.51 1.94
CA ARG A 36 -12.01 4.87 0.57
C ARG A 36 -10.86 4.58 -0.39
N PRO A 37 -11.15 4.21 -1.64
CA PRO A 37 -10.11 3.93 -2.63
C PRO A 37 -9.46 5.21 -3.15
N LEU A 38 -8.61 5.82 -2.34
CA LEU A 38 -7.89 7.05 -2.67
C LEU A 38 -6.51 6.77 -3.26
N GLY A 39 -6.07 7.64 -4.15
CA GLY A 39 -4.74 7.62 -4.71
C GLY A 39 -4.70 7.48 -6.23
N VAL A 40 -3.56 7.01 -6.71
CA VAL A 40 -3.22 6.84 -8.14
C VAL A 40 -2.58 5.48 -8.36
N GLY A 41 -2.03 5.23 -9.54
CA GLY A 41 -1.33 3.97 -9.85
C GLY A 41 -0.11 3.70 -8.99
N ILE A 42 0.14 2.43 -8.71
CA ILE A 42 1.40 1.89 -8.21
C ILE A 42 1.76 0.62 -8.97
N ASN A 43 3.06 0.28 -8.94
CA ASN A 43 3.58 -0.97 -9.51
C ASN A 43 3.98 -1.90 -8.38
N LEU A 44 3.44 -3.13 -8.41
CA LEU A 44 3.77 -4.20 -7.48
C LEU A 44 4.78 -5.13 -8.15
N GLN A 45 5.99 -5.14 -7.63
CA GLN A 45 7.06 -6.00 -8.14
C GLN A 45 6.80 -7.46 -7.76
N PRO A 46 7.42 -8.45 -8.46
CA PRO A 46 7.19 -9.88 -8.23
C PRO A 46 7.40 -10.32 -6.77
N ASN A 47 8.33 -9.71 -6.04
CA ASN A 47 8.55 -10.00 -4.62
C ASN A 47 7.37 -9.60 -3.73
N ALA A 48 6.75 -8.44 -3.99
CA ALA A 48 5.54 -8.03 -3.27
C ALA A 48 4.31 -8.86 -3.69
N VAL A 49 4.22 -9.20 -4.98
CA VAL A 49 3.14 -10.04 -5.51
C VAL A 49 3.19 -11.44 -4.90
N ARG A 50 4.38 -12.01 -4.68
CA ARG A 50 4.54 -13.27 -3.96
C ARG A 50 3.80 -13.24 -2.62
N GLU A 51 4.06 -12.23 -1.78
CA GLU A 51 3.44 -12.11 -0.46
C GLU A 51 1.90 -12.00 -0.55
N LEU A 52 1.40 -11.27 -1.56
CA LEU A 52 -0.04 -11.15 -1.77
C LEU A 52 -0.66 -12.45 -2.28
N PHE A 53 0.05 -13.23 -3.10
CA PHE A 53 -0.38 -14.56 -3.54
C PHE A 53 -0.38 -15.56 -2.39
N ASP A 54 0.64 -15.52 -1.53
CA ASP A 54 0.71 -16.36 -0.32
C ASP A 54 -0.43 -16.03 0.66
N LEU A 55 -0.97 -14.82 0.60
CA LEU A 55 -2.19 -14.41 1.31
C LEU A 55 -3.49 -14.78 0.55
N GLY A 56 -3.41 -15.45 -0.61
CA GLY A 56 -4.57 -15.88 -1.41
C GLY A 56 -5.32 -14.71 -2.05
N LEU A 57 -4.60 -13.69 -2.53
CA LEU A 57 -5.16 -12.48 -3.16
C LEU A 57 -4.95 -12.44 -4.68
N ASP A 58 -4.52 -13.52 -5.29
CA ASP A 58 -4.21 -13.64 -6.72
C ASP A 58 -5.41 -13.29 -7.60
N ALA A 59 -6.57 -13.87 -7.35
CA ALA A 59 -7.81 -13.59 -8.09
C ALA A 59 -8.23 -12.12 -7.95
N GLY A 60 -8.17 -11.56 -6.72
CA GLY A 60 -8.51 -10.16 -6.48
C GLY A 60 -7.53 -9.19 -7.16
N LEU A 61 -6.23 -9.52 -7.20
CA LEU A 61 -5.24 -8.74 -7.94
C LEU A 61 -5.50 -8.76 -9.45
N ASP A 62 -5.87 -9.91 -10.00
CA ASP A 62 -6.23 -10.05 -11.42
C ASP A 62 -7.50 -9.25 -11.77
N GLU A 63 -8.41 -9.07 -10.84
CA GLU A 63 -9.60 -8.25 -11.03
C GLU A 63 -9.28 -6.75 -11.05
N ILE A 64 -8.51 -6.27 -10.08
CA ILE A 64 -8.28 -4.84 -9.88
C ILE A 64 -7.11 -4.25 -10.65
N GLY A 65 -6.25 -5.07 -11.28
CA GLY A 65 -5.00 -4.61 -11.88
C GLY A 65 -4.69 -5.22 -13.24
N VAL A 66 -3.59 -4.75 -13.80
CA VAL A 66 -3.02 -5.22 -15.08
C VAL A 66 -1.68 -5.87 -14.81
N ARG A 67 -1.48 -7.11 -15.29
CA ARG A 67 -0.16 -7.75 -15.27
C ARG A 67 0.76 -7.01 -16.23
N THR A 68 1.74 -6.29 -15.68
CA THR A 68 2.71 -5.52 -16.48
C THR A 68 3.58 -6.45 -17.27
N ARG A 69 3.54 -6.32 -18.61
CA ARG A 69 4.26 -7.19 -19.55
C ARG A 69 5.68 -6.73 -19.79
N ASP A 70 5.84 -5.43 -20.01
CA ASP A 70 7.11 -4.82 -20.37
C ASP A 70 7.24 -3.40 -19.82
N TYR A 71 8.48 -2.90 -19.81
CA TYR A 71 8.81 -1.53 -19.41
C TYR A 71 9.71 -0.91 -20.45
N GLY A 72 9.18 0.06 -21.19
CA GLY A 72 9.87 0.78 -22.24
C GLY A 72 10.43 2.13 -21.75
N PHE A 73 11.63 2.44 -22.20
CA PHE A 73 12.33 3.72 -21.99
C PHE A 73 12.41 4.46 -23.32
N TYR A 74 11.94 5.69 -23.31
CA TYR A 74 11.82 6.52 -24.52
C TYR A 74 12.47 7.89 -24.33
N THR A 75 13.02 8.43 -25.40
CA THR A 75 13.42 9.84 -25.42
C THR A 75 12.21 10.76 -25.31
N LYS A 76 12.43 12.06 -25.03
CA LYS A 76 11.36 13.08 -25.03
C LYS A 76 10.64 13.23 -26.39
N LYS A 77 11.20 12.67 -27.48
CA LYS A 77 10.60 12.67 -28.83
C LYS A 77 9.88 11.34 -29.15
N GLY A 78 9.77 10.42 -28.17
CA GLY A 78 9.13 9.14 -28.35
C GLY A 78 9.96 8.07 -29.08
N LEU A 79 11.26 8.30 -29.30
CA LEU A 79 12.14 7.26 -29.83
C LEU A 79 12.47 6.26 -28.73
N GLU A 80 12.28 4.97 -29.01
CA GLU A 80 12.63 3.90 -28.10
C GLU A 80 14.15 3.86 -27.86
N ILE A 81 14.55 3.79 -26.59
CA ILE A 81 15.91 3.60 -26.16
C ILE A 81 16.13 2.14 -25.80
N TRP A 82 15.20 1.58 -25.03
CA TRP A 82 15.28 0.22 -24.51
C TRP A 82 13.90 -0.26 -24.05
N THR A 83 13.59 -1.53 -24.23
CA THR A 83 12.41 -2.17 -23.66
C THR A 83 12.81 -3.50 -23.05
N GLU A 84 12.33 -3.76 -21.86
CA GLU A 84 12.60 -5.01 -21.15
C GLU A 84 11.30 -5.68 -20.68
N PRO A 85 11.26 -7.03 -20.68
CA PRO A 85 10.11 -7.77 -20.15
C PRO A 85 10.01 -7.61 -18.63
N ARG A 86 8.80 -7.80 -18.08
CA ARG A 86 8.53 -7.71 -16.66
C ARG A 86 7.79 -8.95 -16.13
N GLY A 87 7.89 -9.16 -14.81
CA GLY A 87 7.21 -10.25 -14.13
C GLY A 87 7.51 -11.61 -14.76
N THR A 88 6.47 -12.38 -15.06
CA THR A 88 6.61 -13.72 -15.66
C THR A 88 7.23 -13.71 -17.07
N TRP A 89 7.08 -12.62 -17.82
CA TRP A 89 7.74 -12.47 -19.13
C TRP A 89 9.25 -12.23 -19.02
N ALA A 90 9.72 -11.77 -17.85
CA ALA A 90 11.15 -11.65 -17.52
C ALA A 90 11.73 -12.91 -16.86
N GLY A 91 10.95 -14.01 -16.78
CA GLY A 91 11.36 -15.25 -16.14
C GLY A 91 11.15 -15.32 -14.63
N TYR A 92 10.51 -14.34 -14.01
CA TYR A 92 10.12 -14.43 -12.61
C TYR A 92 8.96 -15.40 -12.41
N ARG A 93 8.90 -16.06 -11.26
CA ARG A 93 7.80 -16.97 -10.91
C ARG A 93 6.47 -16.23 -10.72
N TRP A 94 6.51 -14.99 -10.25
CA TRP A 94 5.33 -14.16 -10.00
C TRP A 94 5.25 -13.00 -11.00
N PRO A 95 4.03 -12.60 -11.39
CA PRO A 95 3.86 -11.43 -12.25
C PRO A 95 4.23 -10.12 -11.54
N GLN A 96 4.44 -9.08 -12.34
CA GLN A 96 4.38 -7.69 -11.89
C GLN A 96 2.99 -7.16 -12.17
N TYR A 97 2.42 -6.33 -11.27
CA TYR A 97 1.15 -5.67 -11.51
C TYR A 97 1.27 -4.16 -11.48
N SER A 98 0.50 -3.50 -12.35
CA SER A 98 0.15 -2.10 -12.24
C SER A 98 -1.29 -2.01 -11.75
N VAL A 99 -1.52 -1.33 -10.61
CA VAL A 99 -2.85 -1.26 -9.96
C VAL A 99 -3.14 0.15 -9.47
N HIS A 100 -4.42 0.48 -9.31
CA HIS A 100 -4.80 1.67 -8.56
C HIS A 100 -4.57 1.42 -7.05
N ARG A 101 -3.75 2.26 -6.40
CA ARG A 101 -3.33 2.09 -4.99
C ARG A 101 -4.53 1.94 -4.03
N GLY A 102 -5.56 2.75 -4.25
CA GLY A 102 -6.77 2.70 -3.42
C GLY A 102 -7.56 1.41 -3.60
N ARG A 103 -7.63 0.86 -4.83
CA ARG A 103 -8.27 -0.45 -5.07
C ARG A 103 -7.52 -1.58 -4.38
N LEU A 104 -6.18 -1.55 -4.39
CA LEU A 104 -5.37 -2.51 -3.63
C LEU A 104 -5.65 -2.40 -2.13
N GLN A 105 -5.71 -1.18 -1.59
CA GLN A 105 -6.03 -0.99 -0.18
C GLN A 105 -7.43 -1.52 0.17
N MET A 106 -8.44 -1.29 -0.69
CA MET A 106 -9.78 -1.82 -0.48
C MET A 106 -9.82 -3.34 -0.57
N LEU A 107 -9.13 -3.96 -1.53
CA LEU A 107 -8.99 -5.42 -1.61
C LEU A 107 -8.46 -6.02 -0.30
N LEU A 108 -7.38 -5.44 0.25
CA LEU A 108 -6.82 -5.87 1.53
C LEU A 108 -7.81 -5.66 2.69
N TYR A 109 -8.47 -4.50 2.73
CA TYR A 109 -9.45 -4.16 3.75
C TYR A 109 -10.67 -5.11 3.74
N GLU A 110 -11.27 -5.32 2.59
CA GLU A 110 -12.42 -6.20 2.43
C GLU A 110 -12.07 -7.66 2.77
N THR A 111 -10.88 -8.08 2.36
CA THR A 111 -10.37 -9.42 2.66
C THR A 111 -10.17 -9.63 4.16
N ILE A 112 -9.52 -8.69 4.86
CA ILE A 112 -9.28 -8.86 6.30
C ILE A 112 -10.59 -8.81 7.11
N VAL A 113 -11.51 -7.92 6.74
CA VAL A 113 -12.82 -7.84 7.39
C VAL A 113 -13.63 -9.11 7.14
N SER A 114 -13.60 -9.67 5.93
CA SER A 114 -14.26 -10.92 5.59
C SER A 114 -13.70 -12.12 6.38
N ARG A 115 -12.38 -12.20 6.54
CA ARG A 115 -11.70 -13.34 7.18
C ARG A 115 -11.67 -13.24 8.71
N ALA A 116 -11.36 -12.09 9.26
CA ALA A 116 -11.16 -11.88 10.70
C ALA A 116 -12.36 -11.22 11.40
N GLY A 117 -13.37 -10.79 10.62
CA GLY A 117 -14.53 -10.07 11.12
C GLY A 117 -14.27 -8.55 11.28
N PRO A 118 -15.33 -7.73 11.31
CA PRO A 118 -15.23 -6.27 11.34
C PRO A 118 -14.56 -5.70 12.60
N ALA A 119 -14.58 -6.45 13.71
CA ALA A 119 -13.97 -6.02 14.98
C ALA A 119 -12.43 -5.98 14.94
N CYS A 120 -11.79 -6.58 13.91
CA CYS A 120 -10.34 -6.60 13.76
C CYS A 120 -9.76 -5.22 13.39
N LEU A 121 -10.60 -4.31 12.85
CA LEU A 121 -10.18 -2.98 12.42
C LEU A 121 -11.10 -1.91 12.99
N VAL A 122 -10.51 -0.93 13.68
CA VAL A 122 -11.20 0.20 14.30
C VAL A 122 -10.80 1.48 13.57
N THR A 123 -11.74 2.14 12.92
CA THR A 123 -11.54 3.41 12.21
C THR A 123 -11.79 4.61 13.12
N GLY A 124 -11.34 5.80 12.71
CA GLY A 124 -11.49 7.05 13.48
C GLY A 124 -10.57 7.13 14.70
N GLN A 125 -9.54 6.30 14.79
CA GLN A 125 -8.62 6.23 15.92
C GLN A 125 -7.19 6.54 15.48
N ARG A 126 -6.70 7.72 15.81
CA ARG A 126 -5.35 8.18 15.47
C ARG A 126 -4.35 7.73 16.52
N ALA A 127 -3.22 7.19 16.08
CA ALA A 127 -2.06 6.94 16.92
C ALA A 127 -1.46 8.26 17.44
N VAL A 128 -1.27 8.38 18.76
CA VAL A 128 -0.63 9.56 19.37
C VAL A 128 0.61 9.22 20.18
N GLY A 129 0.88 7.93 20.42
CA GLY A 129 2.08 7.47 21.10
C GLY A 129 1.89 6.14 21.80
N PHE A 130 2.89 5.73 22.56
CA PHE A 130 2.85 4.48 23.32
C PHE A 130 3.73 4.56 24.58
N GLU A 131 3.54 3.59 25.47
CA GLU A 131 4.37 3.36 26.65
C GLU A 131 4.70 1.86 26.72
N ASN A 132 5.97 1.51 26.95
CA ASN A 132 6.34 0.14 27.27
C ASN A 132 5.89 -0.18 28.70
N THR A 133 5.27 -1.33 28.89
CA THR A 133 4.84 -1.84 30.19
C THR A 133 5.61 -3.10 30.55
N ALA A 134 5.48 -3.60 31.77
CA ALA A 134 6.13 -4.85 32.17
C ALA A 134 5.73 -6.05 31.30
N ASP A 135 4.46 -6.07 30.82
CA ASP A 135 3.88 -7.21 30.10
C ASP A 135 3.61 -6.92 28.62
N GLY A 136 4.10 -5.81 28.07
CA GLY A 136 3.89 -5.45 26.68
C GLY A 136 3.90 -3.95 26.42
N VAL A 137 2.84 -3.42 25.82
CA VAL A 137 2.75 -2.03 25.41
C VAL A 137 1.38 -1.44 25.69
N ARG A 138 1.32 -0.20 26.17
CA ARG A 138 0.13 0.64 26.23
C ARG A 138 0.13 1.60 25.06
N PHE A 139 -0.79 1.39 24.12
CA PHE A 139 -0.97 2.22 22.94
C PHE A 139 -1.96 3.36 23.23
N ARG A 140 -1.56 4.58 22.94
CA ARG A 140 -2.37 5.80 23.12
C ARG A 140 -3.01 6.21 21.79
N LEU A 141 -4.31 6.44 21.84
CA LEU A 141 -5.18 6.75 20.72
C LEU A 141 -5.92 8.07 20.96
N GLU A 142 -6.24 8.74 19.89
CA GLU A 142 -7.12 9.90 19.86
C GLU A 142 -8.26 9.66 18.87
N ASP A 143 -9.49 9.81 19.32
CA ASP A 143 -10.65 9.82 18.44
C ASP A 143 -10.57 11.02 17.49
N ALA A 144 -10.53 10.75 16.18
CA ALA A 144 -10.29 11.76 15.16
C ALA A 144 -11.43 12.80 15.03
N SER A 145 -12.62 12.52 15.58
CA SER A 145 -13.78 13.41 15.52
C SER A 145 -13.92 14.28 16.76
N THR A 146 -13.59 13.73 17.94
CA THR A 146 -13.82 14.38 19.23
C THR A 146 -12.55 14.87 19.92
N GLY A 147 -11.37 14.39 19.48
CA GLY A 147 -10.09 14.64 20.16
C GLY A 147 -9.95 13.89 21.50
N LYS A 148 -10.91 13.03 21.85
CA LYS A 148 -10.85 12.29 23.11
C LYS A 148 -9.74 11.25 23.06
N GLN A 149 -8.85 11.29 24.06
CA GLN A 149 -7.77 10.32 24.19
C GLN A 149 -8.20 9.09 24.98
N THR A 150 -7.73 7.94 24.51
CA THR A 150 -7.93 6.63 25.14
C THR A 150 -6.64 5.82 25.04
N SER A 151 -6.54 4.72 25.77
CA SER A 151 -5.43 3.78 25.67
C SER A 151 -5.92 2.35 25.68
N ILE A 152 -5.14 1.47 25.04
CA ILE A 152 -5.33 0.03 25.08
C ILE A 152 -4.01 -0.67 25.32
N ASP A 153 -4.06 -1.79 26.03
CA ASP A 153 -2.87 -2.61 26.28
C ASP A 153 -2.79 -3.76 25.27
N GLY A 154 -1.58 -4.10 24.84
CA GLY A 154 -1.27 -5.20 23.94
C GLY A 154 0.08 -5.82 24.23
N ALA A 155 0.35 -6.97 23.61
CA ALA A 155 1.65 -7.63 23.75
C ALA A 155 2.74 -6.94 22.92
N LEU A 156 2.38 -6.40 21.77
CA LEU A 156 3.28 -5.75 20.81
C LEU A 156 2.52 -4.65 20.06
N LEU A 157 3.20 -3.55 19.76
CA LEU A 157 2.73 -2.49 18.88
C LEU A 157 3.58 -2.45 17.61
N VAL A 158 2.93 -2.45 16.46
CA VAL A 158 3.58 -2.24 15.15
C VAL A 158 3.13 -0.92 14.57
N GLY A 159 4.07 0.00 14.34
CA GLY A 159 3.83 1.28 13.69
C GLY A 159 3.75 1.10 12.16
N ALA A 160 2.55 1.25 11.60
CA ALA A 160 2.25 1.28 10.17
C ALA A 160 1.48 2.56 9.78
N ASP A 161 1.64 3.62 10.57
CA ASP A 161 0.92 4.89 10.55
C ASP A 161 1.50 5.93 9.56
N GLY A 162 2.32 5.45 8.60
CA GLY A 162 2.73 6.18 7.41
C GLY A 162 3.91 7.14 7.62
N ILE A 163 4.08 8.07 6.65
CA ILE A 163 5.24 8.95 6.64
C ILE A 163 5.28 9.95 7.81
N HIS A 164 4.13 10.31 8.35
CA HIS A 164 4.01 11.17 9.53
C HIS A 164 3.79 10.37 10.82
N SER A 165 4.35 9.16 10.88
CA SER A 165 4.20 8.22 11.98
C SER A 165 4.49 8.86 13.35
N ALA A 166 3.49 8.82 14.24
CA ALA A 166 3.65 9.22 15.63
C ALA A 166 4.49 8.20 16.40
N ILE A 167 4.36 6.92 16.03
CA ILE A 167 5.13 5.83 16.65
C ILE A 167 6.62 5.98 16.32
N ARG A 168 6.97 6.18 15.02
CA ARG A 168 8.36 6.41 14.62
C ARG A 168 8.96 7.64 15.28
N ARG A 169 8.23 8.76 15.32
CA ARG A 169 8.69 9.99 15.96
C ARG A 169 9.04 9.78 17.43
N GLN A 170 8.26 8.98 18.14
CA GLN A 170 8.55 8.65 19.53
C GLN A 170 9.76 7.72 19.67
N MET A 171 9.94 6.76 18.75
CA MET A 171 11.09 5.83 18.74
C MET A 171 12.40 6.51 18.35
N HIS A 172 12.32 7.53 17.47
CA HIS A 172 13.47 8.22 16.89
C HIS A 172 13.26 9.76 16.99
N PRO A 173 13.30 10.33 18.21
CA PRO A 173 12.98 11.76 18.43
C PRO A 173 13.95 12.71 17.72
N ASP A 174 15.17 12.27 17.46
CA ASP A 174 16.23 13.06 16.81
C ASP A 174 16.30 12.87 15.29
N GLU A 175 15.36 12.12 14.68
CA GLU A 175 15.37 11.86 13.22
C GLU A 175 15.19 13.14 12.38
N GLY A 176 14.49 14.14 12.91
CA GLY A 176 14.18 15.38 12.20
C GLY A 176 13.07 15.22 11.16
N GLU A 177 12.95 16.25 10.30
CA GLU A 177 11.97 16.24 9.22
C GLU A 177 12.49 15.46 7.99
N PRO A 178 11.59 14.87 7.17
CA PRO A 178 11.97 14.19 5.95
C PRO A 178 12.76 15.10 5.01
N VAL A 179 13.90 14.62 4.51
CA VAL A 179 14.74 15.37 3.57
C VAL A 179 14.11 15.33 2.18
N TRP A 180 13.81 16.50 1.62
CA TRP A 180 13.33 16.60 0.24
C TRP A 180 14.45 16.35 -0.78
N GLY A 181 14.24 15.37 -1.66
CA GLY A 181 15.21 14.98 -2.69
C GLY A 181 15.22 15.86 -3.95
N GLY A 182 14.57 17.03 -3.97
CA GLY A 182 14.57 17.98 -5.09
C GLY A 182 13.61 17.66 -6.24
N ALA A 183 12.85 16.56 -6.18
CA ALA A 183 11.91 16.16 -7.22
C ALA A 183 10.45 16.47 -6.83
N VAL A 184 9.67 16.98 -7.80
CA VAL A 184 8.23 17.17 -7.69
C VAL A 184 7.52 16.22 -8.65
N LEU A 185 6.56 15.43 -8.13
CA LEU A 185 5.75 14.52 -8.91
C LEU A 185 4.31 15.04 -9.02
N TRP A 186 3.87 15.24 -10.25
CA TRP A 186 2.47 15.42 -10.58
C TRP A 186 1.88 14.07 -10.96
N ARG A 187 0.86 13.63 -10.24
CA ARG A 187 0.27 12.31 -10.44
C ARG A 187 -1.24 12.43 -10.65
N GLY A 188 -1.75 11.68 -11.63
CA GLY A 188 -3.17 11.63 -11.94
C GLY A 188 -3.53 10.34 -12.65
N THR A 189 -4.82 10.13 -12.83
CA THR A 189 -5.39 9.04 -13.63
C THR A 189 -6.32 9.63 -14.69
N THR A 190 -6.41 8.98 -15.83
CA THR A 190 -7.32 9.33 -16.92
C THR A 190 -7.74 8.09 -17.67
N ASP A 191 -8.91 8.12 -18.28
CA ASP A 191 -9.34 7.11 -19.22
C ASP A 191 -8.66 7.34 -20.56
N ALA A 192 -8.08 6.29 -21.12
CA ALA A 192 -7.37 6.34 -22.39
C ALA A 192 -7.50 5.01 -23.14
N ARG A 193 -7.31 5.05 -24.46
CA ARG A 193 -7.17 3.83 -25.25
C ARG A 193 -5.89 3.08 -24.82
N PRO A 194 -5.90 1.74 -24.81
CA PRO A 194 -4.70 0.96 -24.59
C PRO A 194 -3.57 1.39 -25.53
N PHE A 195 -2.37 1.53 -25.01
CA PHE A 195 -1.18 1.85 -25.78
C PHE A 195 -0.19 0.68 -25.76
N LEU A 196 0.68 0.57 -26.80
CA LEU A 196 1.64 -0.50 -26.97
C LEU A 196 0.97 -1.89 -26.82
N THR A 197 1.37 -2.68 -25.81
CA THR A 197 0.79 -4.01 -25.56
C THR A 197 -0.52 -3.98 -24.76
N GLY A 198 -0.99 -2.82 -24.35
CA GLY A 198 -2.10 -2.68 -23.37
C GLY A 198 -1.70 -3.03 -21.93
N ALA A 199 -0.49 -3.53 -21.74
CA ALA A 199 0.10 -3.93 -20.46
C ALA A 199 1.52 -3.37 -20.27
N SER A 200 1.91 -2.40 -21.10
CA SER A 200 3.22 -1.75 -21.05
C SER A 200 3.26 -0.65 -20.01
N MET A 201 4.38 -0.55 -19.30
CA MET A 201 4.78 0.63 -18.56
C MET A 201 5.79 1.40 -19.39
N VAL A 202 5.70 2.73 -19.41
CA VAL A 202 6.65 3.56 -20.14
C VAL A 202 7.23 4.65 -19.23
N LEU A 203 8.52 4.93 -19.43
CA LEU A 203 9.21 6.11 -18.94
C LEU A 203 9.75 6.87 -20.13
N MET A 204 9.35 8.12 -20.29
CA MET A 204 9.86 8.96 -21.35
C MET A 204 10.34 10.30 -20.81
N GLY A 205 11.34 10.90 -21.48
CA GLY A 205 11.86 12.20 -21.11
C GLY A 205 13.37 12.29 -21.13
N HIS A 206 13.91 13.00 -20.13
CA HIS A 206 15.34 13.19 -19.93
C HIS A 206 15.63 13.40 -18.42
N ASP A 207 16.84 13.84 -18.08
CA ASP A 207 17.32 13.98 -16.71
C ASP A 207 16.49 14.91 -15.81
N THR A 208 15.96 16.02 -16.37
CA THR A 208 15.23 17.05 -15.61
C THR A 208 13.71 16.91 -15.67
N GLN A 209 13.15 16.17 -16.65
CA GLN A 209 11.71 15.96 -16.81
C GLN A 209 11.42 14.56 -17.29
N ARG A 210 10.52 13.86 -16.61
CA ARG A 210 10.12 12.50 -16.94
C ARG A 210 8.61 12.35 -16.86
N LEU A 211 8.05 11.61 -17.82
CA LEU A 211 6.69 11.09 -17.78
C LEU A 211 6.76 9.59 -17.56
N VAL A 212 5.97 9.11 -16.62
CA VAL A 212 5.74 7.66 -16.42
C VAL A 212 4.26 7.39 -16.62
N ALA A 213 3.93 6.47 -17.52
CA ALA A 213 2.55 6.07 -17.77
C ALA A 213 2.44 4.54 -17.80
N TYR A 214 1.35 4.02 -17.27
CA TYR A 214 1.02 2.60 -17.25
C TYR A 214 -0.48 2.38 -17.02
N PRO A 215 -1.09 1.34 -17.58
CA PRO A 215 -2.49 1.00 -17.33
C PRO A 215 -2.65 0.45 -15.91
N ILE A 216 -3.72 0.86 -15.22
CA ILE A 216 -4.05 0.45 -13.85
C ILE A 216 -5.39 -0.26 -13.71
N SER A 217 -6.09 -0.42 -14.83
CA SER A 217 -7.32 -1.22 -14.98
C SER A 217 -7.34 -1.87 -16.35
N LYS A 218 -8.02 -3.00 -16.45
CA LYS A 218 -8.33 -3.61 -17.73
C LYS A 218 -9.33 -2.74 -18.49
N PRO A 219 -9.33 -2.76 -19.84
CA PRO A 219 -10.41 -2.16 -20.61
C PRO A 219 -11.75 -2.78 -20.20
N ASP A 220 -12.79 -1.96 -20.11
CA ASP A 220 -14.14 -2.49 -19.96
C ASP A 220 -14.44 -3.38 -21.18
N PRO A 221 -14.99 -4.59 -20.96
CA PRO A 221 -15.47 -5.39 -22.07
C PRO A 221 -16.61 -4.63 -22.73
N THR A 222 -16.37 -4.10 -23.93
CA THR A 222 -17.40 -3.49 -24.79
C THR A 222 -18.27 -4.57 -25.41
#